data_4060658ab9217b98208ac5fe14ccab04
#
_entry.id   4060658ab9217b98208ac5fe14ccab04
#
_cell.length_a   1.000
_cell.length_b   1.000
_cell.length_c   1.000
_cell.angle_alpha   90.00
_cell.angle_beta   90.00
_cell.angle_gamma   90.00
#
_symmetry.space_group_name_H-M   'P 1'
#
loop_
_entity.id
_entity.type
_entity.pdbx_description
1 polymer ?
#
loop_
_entity_poly.entity_id
_entity_poly.type
_entity_poly.pdbx_seq_one_letter_code
_entity_poly.pdbx_strand_id
1 'polypeptide(L)'
;KTKIQATVPLKPIVAELIERVVISREISEMAFNEIIRNICKECGINERVKVFKAGKEVTGEKWVFVTSHTARRSFATNLYLRGADLYSISRMMGHSSVTMTEGYVVCGLREQSKEVLEYFK
;
A
#
# COMPACT_ATOMS: atom_id res chain seq x y z
N LYS A 1 1.74 12.96 -15.45
CA LYS A 1 1.95 13.31 -14.02
C LYS A 1 0.77 14.16 -13.56
N THR A 2 -0.01 13.65 -12.61
CA THR A 2 -1.10 14.41 -12.00
C THR A 2 -0.52 15.57 -11.18
N LYS A 3 -1.05 16.79 -11.40
CA LYS A 3 -0.66 17.99 -10.63
C LYS A 3 -1.31 18.06 -9.25
N ILE A 4 -1.81 16.92 -8.73
CA ILE A 4 -2.51 16.87 -7.45
C ILE A 4 -1.49 16.74 -6.33
N GLN A 5 -1.52 17.67 -5.40
CA GLN A 5 -0.69 17.65 -4.22
C GLN A 5 -1.27 16.62 -3.23
N ALA A 6 -0.46 15.64 -2.85
CA ALA A 6 -0.78 14.71 -1.78
C ALA A 6 -0.25 15.27 -0.45
N THR A 7 -1.09 15.23 0.58
CA THR A 7 -0.70 15.60 1.94
C THR A 7 -0.92 14.40 2.85
N VAL A 8 0.17 13.89 3.42
CA VAL A 8 0.14 12.70 4.28
C VAL A 8 0.60 13.10 5.69
N PRO A 9 -0.20 12.84 6.73
CA PRO A 9 0.24 13.06 8.10
C PRO A 9 1.44 12.17 8.43
N LEU A 10 2.48 12.74 9.01
CA LEU A 10 3.65 11.99 9.42
C LEU A 10 3.42 11.32 10.78
N LYS A 11 3.64 10.02 10.85
CA LYS A 11 3.78 9.35 12.14
C LYS A 11 5.08 9.79 12.82
N PRO A 12 5.13 9.86 14.18
CA PRO A 12 6.33 10.30 14.90
C PRO A 12 7.60 9.56 14.47
N ILE A 13 7.52 8.25 14.28
CA ILE A 13 8.66 7.44 13.82
C ILE A 13 9.15 7.85 12.43
N VAL A 14 8.23 8.25 11.53
CA VAL A 14 8.61 8.70 10.18
C VAL A 14 9.29 10.06 10.23
N ALA A 15 8.78 10.98 11.06
CA ALA A 15 9.41 12.29 11.29
C ALA A 15 10.84 12.13 11.83
N GLU A 16 11.02 11.28 12.84
CA GLU A 16 12.33 10.97 13.40
C GLU A 16 13.30 10.38 12.35
N LEU A 17 12.82 9.47 11.50
CA LEU A 17 13.64 8.90 10.44
C LEU A 17 14.06 9.93 9.39
N ILE A 18 13.18 10.87 9.04
CA ILE A 18 13.49 11.94 8.09
C ILE A 18 14.58 12.86 8.66
N GLU A 19 14.55 13.17 9.96
CA GLU A 19 15.57 13.98 10.60
C GLU A 19 16.94 13.28 10.67
N ARG A 20 16.95 11.95 10.83
CA ARG A 20 18.17 11.16 10.93
C ARG A 20 18.79 10.80 9.60
N VAL A 21 17.98 10.64 8.56
CA VAL A 21 18.43 10.18 7.25
C VAL A 21 18.64 11.36 6.33
N VAL A 22 19.90 11.66 6.04
CA VAL A 22 20.25 12.56 4.93
C VAL A 22 19.95 11.83 3.63
N ILE A 23 18.83 12.17 2.99
CA ILE A 23 18.48 11.63 1.68
C ILE A 23 19.43 12.25 0.65
N SER A 24 20.56 11.60 0.45
CA SER A 24 21.63 12.10 -0.42
C SER A 24 21.57 11.52 -1.85
N ARG A 25 20.69 10.57 -2.13
CA ARG A 25 20.70 9.82 -3.39
C ARG A 25 19.32 9.40 -3.83
N GLU A 26 18.95 9.77 -5.06
CA GLU A 26 17.80 9.16 -5.73
C GLU A 26 18.15 7.72 -6.15
N ILE A 27 17.28 6.79 -5.87
CA ILE A 27 17.37 5.40 -6.34
C ILE A 27 16.29 5.15 -7.39
N SER A 28 16.58 4.29 -8.36
CA SER A 28 15.59 3.88 -9.36
C SER A 28 14.49 3.04 -8.72
N GLU A 29 13.30 3.03 -9.33
CA GLU A 29 12.19 2.18 -8.86
C GLU A 29 12.58 0.69 -8.84
N MET A 30 13.38 0.25 -9.81
CA MET A 30 13.89 -1.12 -9.87
C MET A 30 14.76 -1.44 -8.65
N ALA A 31 15.72 -0.58 -8.33
CA ALA A 31 16.59 -0.75 -7.17
C ALA A 31 15.80 -0.70 -5.85
N PHE A 32 14.83 0.20 -5.75
CA PHE A 32 13.93 0.27 -4.60
C PHE A 32 13.14 -1.04 -4.41
N ASN A 33 12.55 -1.57 -5.48
CA ASN A 33 11.80 -2.81 -5.42
C ASN A 33 12.67 -4.01 -5.05
N GLU A 34 13.93 -4.05 -5.50
CA GLU A 34 14.89 -5.08 -5.11
C GLU A 34 15.22 -5.03 -3.62
N ILE A 35 15.50 -3.85 -3.11
CA ILE A 35 15.79 -3.63 -1.68
C ILE A 35 14.60 -4.05 -0.82
N ILE A 36 13.39 -3.62 -1.15
CA ILE A 36 12.19 -3.96 -0.36
C ILE A 36 11.89 -5.46 -0.38
N ARG A 37 12.14 -6.15 -1.50
CA ARG A 37 12.01 -7.62 -1.58
C ARG A 37 13.01 -8.31 -0.65
N ASN A 38 14.26 -7.88 -0.66
CA ASN A 38 15.29 -8.44 0.21
C ASN A 38 14.92 -8.25 1.69
N ILE A 39 14.45 -7.05 2.07
CA ILE A 39 13.96 -6.78 3.43
C ILE A 39 12.80 -7.73 3.77
N CYS A 40 11.81 -7.87 2.90
CA CYS A 40 10.68 -8.77 3.13
C CYS A 40 11.11 -10.22 3.29
N LYS A 41 12.09 -10.66 2.51
CA LYS A 41 12.69 -12.00 2.62
C LYS A 41 13.35 -12.22 3.97
N GLU A 42 14.19 -11.29 4.41
CA GLU A 42 14.87 -11.34 5.72
C GLU A 42 13.87 -11.28 6.89
N CYS A 43 12.74 -10.56 6.72
CA CYS A 43 11.64 -10.54 7.69
C CYS A 43 10.79 -11.82 7.71
N GLY A 44 11.10 -12.83 6.89
CA GLY A 44 10.38 -14.11 6.86
C GLY A 44 9.00 -14.04 6.19
N ILE A 45 8.77 -13.07 5.30
CA ILE A 45 7.51 -12.97 4.52
C ILE A 45 7.58 -13.98 3.36
N ASN A 46 7.58 -15.27 3.69
CA ASN A 46 7.80 -16.38 2.77
C ASN A 46 6.54 -17.22 2.50
N GLU A 47 5.38 -16.78 2.94
CA GLU A 47 4.09 -17.41 2.63
C GLU A 47 3.96 -17.63 1.11
N ARG A 48 3.55 -18.83 0.70
CA ARG A 48 3.27 -19.12 -0.70
C ARG A 48 1.94 -18.53 -1.13
N VAL A 49 1.97 -17.72 -2.15
CA VAL A 49 0.79 -17.03 -2.68
C VAL A 49 0.67 -17.28 -4.19
N LYS A 50 -0.56 -17.21 -4.67
CA LYS A 50 -0.91 -17.21 -6.08
C LYS A 50 -1.24 -15.79 -6.51
N VAL A 51 -0.62 -15.33 -7.57
CA VAL A 51 -0.89 -14.01 -8.15
C VAL A 51 -1.15 -14.13 -9.65
N PHE A 52 -1.99 -13.26 -10.18
CA PHE A 52 -2.23 -13.15 -11.61
C PHE A 52 -1.24 -12.13 -12.18
N LYS A 53 -0.39 -12.56 -13.09
CA LYS A 53 0.60 -11.72 -13.75
C LYS A 53 0.60 -11.97 -15.25
N ALA A 54 0.41 -10.92 -16.03
CA ALA A 54 0.37 -11.00 -17.50
C ALA A 54 -0.62 -12.08 -18.03
N GLY A 55 -1.81 -12.17 -17.41
CA GLY A 55 -2.84 -13.13 -17.81
C GLY A 55 -2.58 -14.59 -17.38
N LYS A 56 -1.57 -14.84 -16.58
CA LYS A 56 -1.22 -16.18 -16.08
C LYS A 56 -1.20 -16.21 -14.55
N GLU A 57 -1.64 -17.33 -13.99
CA GLU A 57 -1.48 -17.60 -12.56
C GLU A 57 -0.01 -18.02 -12.30
N VAL A 58 0.63 -17.31 -11.38
CA VAL A 58 1.99 -17.57 -10.94
C VAL A 58 1.98 -17.81 -9.44
N THR A 59 2.62 -18.89 -9.01
CA THR A 59 2.76 -19.22 -7.59
C THR A 59 4.21 -19.00 -7.14
N GLY A 60 4.39 -18.38 -5.99
CA GLY A 60 5.70 -18.14 -5.42
C GLY A 60 5.62 -17.65 -3.98
N GLU A 61 6.77 -17.38 -3.39
CA GLU A 61 6.84 -16.78 -2.06
C GLU A 61 6.42 -15.29 -2.14
N LYS A 62 5.68 -14.84 -1.15
CA LYS A 62 5.04 -13.51 -1.12
C LYS A 62 6.04 -12.37 -1.32
N TRP A 63 7.24 -12.47 -0.75
CA TRP A 63 8.28 -11.44 -0.89
C TRP A 63 8.70 -11.19 -2.34
N VAL A 64 8.63 -12.21 -3.21
CA VAL A 64 9.00 -12.10 -4.65
C VAL A 64 8.09 -11.09 -5.37
N PHE A 65 6.84 -10.97 -4.94
CA PHE A 65 5.80 -10.14 -5.56
C PHE A 65 5.67 -8.75 -4.94
N VAL A 66 6.43 -8.46 -3.88
CA VAL A 66 6.37 -7.15 -3.22
C VAL A 66 7.01 -6.07 -4.09
N THR A 67 6.32 -4.93 -4.20
CA THR A 67 6.76 -3.76 -4.95
C THR A 67 6.33 -2.48 -4.22
N SER A 68 6.76 -1.32 -4.71
CA SER A 68 6.27 -0.02 -4.24
C SER A 68 4.74 0.08 -4.29
N HIS A 69 4.11 -0.49 -5.33
CA HIS A 69 2.64 -0.57 -5.42
C HIS A 69 2.00 -1.43 -4.34
N THR A 70 2.68 -2.47 -3.86
CA THR A 70 2.20 -3.27 -2.71
C THR A 70 2.11 -2.40 -1.47
N ALA A 71 3.11 -1.56 -1.21
CA ALA A 71 3.10 -0.63 -0.09
C ALA A 71 1.93 0.37 -0.19
N ARG A 72 1.69 0.94 -1.39
CA ARG A 72 0.56 1.84 -1.62
C ARG A 72 -0.79 1.15 -1.38
N ARG A 73 -0.97 -0.07 -1.89
CA ARG A 73 -2.19 -0.86 -1.65
C ARG A 73 -2.40 -1.17 -0.17
N SER A 74 -1.35 -1.59 0.52
CA SER A 74 -1.41 -1.86 1.96
C SER A 74 -1.76 -0.61 2.75
N PHE A 75 -1.20 0.55 2.39
CA PHE A 75 -1.52 1.83 3.02
C PHE A 75 -3.02 2.15 2.88
N ALA A 76 -3.55 2.13 1.66
CA ALA A 76 -4.96 2.43 1.40
C ALA A 76 -5.90 1.43 2.10
N THR A 77 -5.63 0.13 1.98
CA THR A 77 -6.43 -0.92 2.59
C THR A 77 -6.45 -0.83 4.11
N ASN A 78 -5.27 -0.62 4.73
CA ASN A 78 -5.19 -0.52 6.18
C ASN A 78 -5.87 0.73 6.75
N LEU A 79 -5.84 1.86 6.03
CA LEU A 79 -6.58 3.05 6.43
C LEU A 79 -8.08 2.82 6.32
N TYR A 80 -8.53 2.23 5.22
CA TYR A 80 -9.93 1.91 5.01
C TYR A 80 -10.47 0.96 6.09
N LEU A 81 -9.75 -0.11 6.40
CA LEU A 81 -10.12 -1.07 7.45
C LEU A 81 -10.13 -0.46 8.87
N ARG A 82 -9.50 0.68 9.05
CA ARG A 82 -9.53 1.47 10.30
C ARG A 82 -10.58 2.56 10.31
N GLY A 83 -11.45 2.59 9.30
CA GLY A 83 -12.57 3.52 9.20
C GLY A 83 -12.27 4.85 8.53
N ALA A 84 -11.13 5.01 7.86
CA ALA A 84 -10.87 6.19 7.05
C ALA A 84 -11.73 6.14 5.77
N ASP A 85 -12.36 7.27 5.43
CA ASP A 85 -13.16 7.36 4.22
C ASP A 85 -12.30 7.38 2.94
N LEU A 86 -12.88 6.88 1.85
CA LEU A 86 -12.19 6.76 0.57
C LEU A 86 -11.73 8.11 -0.01
N TYR A 87 -12.47 9.18 0.26
CA TYR A 87 -12.09 10.52 -0.20
C TYR A 87 -10.80 10.99 0.48
N SER A 88 -10.72 10.87 1.80
CA SER A 88 -9.52 11.20 2.58
C SER A 88 -8.31 10.36 2.12
N ILE A 89 -8.50 9.06 1.92
CA ILE A 89 -7.46 8.17 1.41
C ILE A 89 -7.01 8.62 0.01
N SER A 90 -7.94 8.95 -0.89
CA SER A 90 -7.61 9.41 -2.24
C SER A 90 -6.76 10.67 -2.24
N ARG A 91 -7.04 11.60 -1.35
CA ARG A 91 -6.27 12.85 -1.18
C ARG A 91 -4.85 12.56 -0.68
N MET A 92 -4.69 11.67 0.30
CA MET A 92 -3.37 11.25 0.80
C MET A 92 -2.54 10.55 -0.27
N MET A 93 -3.19 9.77 -1.14
CA MET A 93 -2.52 9.06 -2.23
C MET A 93 -2.24 9.92 -3.47
N GLY A 94 -2.77 11.14 -3.53
CA GLY A 94 -2.65 12.02 -4.69
C GLY A 94 -3.43 11.51 -5.90
N HIS A 95 -4.53 10.79 -5.67
CA HIS A 95 -5.41 10.33 -6.75
C HIS A 95 -6.34 11.46 -7.21
N SER A 96 -6.63 11.51 -8.51
CA SER A 96 -7.56 12.47 -9.11
C SER A 96 -9.03 12.15 -8.87
N SER A 97 -9.34 10.89 -8.54
CA SER A 97 -10.69 10.43 -8.24
C SER A 97 -10.70 9.37 -7.15
N VAL A 98 -11.84 9.25 -6.45
CA VAL A 98 -12.07 8.19 -5.46
C VAL A 98 -12.06 6.80 -6.11
N THR A 99 -12.56 6.69 -7.35
CA THR A 99 -12.57 5.44 -8.12
C THR A 99 -11.17 4.83 -8.29
N MET A 100 -10.14 5.68 -8.45
CA MET A 100 -8.75 5.17 -8.47
C MET A 100 -8.36 4.53 -7.13
N THR A 101 -8.84 5.10 -6.02
CA THR A 101 -8.54 4.60 -4.67
C THR A 101 -9.27 3.28 -4.40
N GLU A 102 -10.50 3.13 -4.87
CA GLU A 102 -11.26 1.87 -4.78
C GLU A 102 -10.47 0.68 -5.36
N GLY A 103 -9.79 0.87 -6.49
CA GLY A 103 -8.92 -0.15 -7.09
C GLY A 103 -7.68 -0.51 -6.24
N TYR A 104 -7.31 0.33 -5.28
CA TYR A 104 -6.19 0.09 -4.37
C TYR A 104 -6.63 -0.55 -3.04
N VAL A 105 -7.90 -0.38 -2.64
CA VAL A 105 -8.43 -0.99 -1.42
C VAL A 105 -8.82 -2.42 -1.70
N VAL A 106 -8.13 -3.35 -1.08
CA VAL A 106 -8.36 -4.78 -1.21
C VAL A 106 -9.03 -5.29 0.07
N CYS A 107 -10.37 -5.30 0.07
CA CYS A 107 -11.15 -5.83 1.17
C CYS A 107 -11.87 -7.10 0.73
N GLY A 108 -11.89 -8.11 1.61
CA GLY A 108 -12.75 -9.26 1.42
C GLY A 108 -14.23 -8.91 1.68
N LEU A 109 -15.14 -9.67 1.08
CA LEU A 109 -16.59 -9.49 1.29
C LEU A 109 -16.99 -9.53 2.78
N ARG A 110 -16.25 -10.27 3.58
CA ARG A 110 -16.52 -10.41 5.03
C ARG A 110 -16.22 -9.11 5.79
N GLU A 111 -15.14 -8.41 5.44
CA GLU A 111 -14.78 -7.12 6.03
C GLU A 111 -15.77 -6.04 5.63
N GLN A 112 -16.16 -5.98 4.36
CA GLN A 112 -17.19 -5.06 3.87
C GLN A 112 -18.54 -5.30 4.54
N SER A 113 -18.91 -6.56 4.74
CA SER A 113 -20.17 -6.91 5.43
C SER A 113 -20.19 -6.46 6.89
N LYS A 114 -19.06 -6.55 7.59
CA LYS A 114 -18.95 -6.06 8.97
C LYS A 114 -19.10 -4.55 9.06
N GLU A 115 -18.49 -3.81 8.15
CA GLU A 115 -18.58 -2.36 8.10
C GLU A 115 -20.05 -1.93 7.88
N VAL A 116 -20.74 -2.56 6.94
CA VAL A 116 -22.15 -2.28 6.68
C VAL A 116 -23.03 -2.58 7.89
N LEU A 117 -22.78 -3.66 8.62
CA LEU A 117 -23.53 -4.03 9.81
C LEU A 117 -23.45 -2.97 10.94
N GLU A 118 -22.35 -2.22 11.05
CA GLU A 118 -22.25 -1.15 12.04
C GLU A 118 -23.26 -0.01 11.81
N TYR A 119 -23.65 0.22 10.55
CA TYR A 119 -24.67 1.23 10.23
C TYR A 119 -26.10 0.79 10.56
N PHE A 120 -26.32 -0.50 10.81
CA PHE A 120 -27.63 -1.04 11.19
C PHE A 120 -27.83 -1.20 12.70
N LYS A 121 -26.85 -0.85 13.48
CA LYS A 121 -26.93 -0.84 14.94
C LYS A 121 -27.51 0.50 15.43
#